data_1805e1441deb5ee18f1fae06ded5371f
#
_entry.id   1805e1441deb5ee18f1fae06ded5371f
#
_cell.length_a   1.000
_cell.length_b   1.000
_cell.length_c   1.000
_cell.angle_alpha   90.00
_cell.angle_beta   90.00
_cell.angle_gamma   90.00
#
_symmetry.space_group_name_H-M   'P 1'
#
loop_
_entity.id
_entity.type
_entity.pdbx_description
1 polymer ?
#
loop_
_entity_poly.entity_id
_entity_poly.type
_entity_poly.pdbx_seq_one_letter_code
_entity_poly.pdbx_strand_id
1 'polypeptide(L)'
;MKFIGVDFGWSSGASGLCCLEWHEGNLKLNELTTILEVAEILAWIDHQAPDQTPALVAIDAPTIIPNQTGMRLPDKLTHKHFGRYHAGCYPANLGLKFAPRTTGFSQSLLTRKFHHAPTIEPQQLGRYQIEVFPHPATINLFGLERILKYKKGRLAERRTELVKLRGYITAIMPQLEPALSLSAIEHIPAIAPQPTGKELKAIEDCLDSLICAYVAAHWWYWGQAKNLVLGDLDSGFIVVPQNSSTEA
;
A
#
# COMPACT_ATOMS: atom_id res chain seq x y z
N MET A 1 3.87 2.98 17.36
CA MET A 1 4.28 3.09 15.94
C MET A 1 3.05 3.11 15.08
N LYS A 2 2.92 4.10 14.18
CA LYS A 2 1.78 4.20 13.25
C LYS A 2 2.18 3.80 11.85
N PHE A 3 1.24 3.23 11.09
CA PHE A 3 1.43 2.76 9.72
C PHE A 3 0.36 3.41 8.85
N ILE A 4 0.80 4.25 7.94
CA ILE A 4 -0.07 5.05 7.08
C ILE A 4 0.00 4.47 5.68
N GLY A 5 -1.12 3.96 5.19
CA GLY A 5 -1.28 3.47 3.82
C GLY A 5 -1.94 4.53 2.94
N VAL A 6 -1.37 4.73 1.77
CA VAL A 6 -1.87 5.69 0.77
C VAL A 6 -2.02 4.98 -0.57
N ASP A 7 -3.27 4.67 -0.96
CA ASP A 7 -3.59 4.34 -2.37
C ASP A 7 -3.72 5.65 -3.13
N PHE A 8 -2.59 6.10 -3.69
CA PHE A 8 -2.44 7.46 -4.19
C PHE A 8 -3.08 7.66 -5.56
N GLY A 9 -3.95 8.65 -5.70
CA GLY A 9 -4.51 9.04 -6.99
C GLY A 9 -3.46 9.71 -7.89
N TRP A 10 -2.88 8.95 -8.83
CA TRP A 10 -1.74 9.40 -9.64
C TRP A 10 -2.01 10.62 -10.52
N SER A 11 -3.25 10.82 -10.94
CA SER A 11 -3.59 11.93 -11.86
C SER A 11 -4.59 12.90 -11.23
N SER A 12 -5.81 12.47 -10.93
CA SER A 12 -6.90 13.36 -10.49
C SER A 12 -7.94 12.66 -9.60
N GLY A 13 -7.76 11.37 -9.32
CA GLY A 13 -8.68 10.62 -8.45
C GLY A 13 -8.43 10.89 -6.97
N ALA A 14 -9.45 10.63 -6.14
CA ALA A 14 -9.26 10.58 -4.71
C ALA A 14 -8.24 9.49 -4.34
N SER A 15 -7.56 9.69 -3.22
CA SER A 15 -6.64 8.72 -2.63
C SER A 15 -7.32 8.04 -1.47
N GLY A 16 -7.17 6.70 -1.36
CA GLY A 16 -7.52 5.97 -0.16
C GLY A 16 -6.46 6.17 0.92
N LEU A 17 -6.89 6.33 2.16
CA LEU A 17 -6.02 6.58 3.30
C LEU A 17 -6.39 5.67 4.47
N CYS A 18 -5.40 5.01 5.03
CA CYS A 18 -5.55 4.13 6.19
C CYS A 18 -4.48 4.44 7.23
N CYS A 19 -4.87 4.56 8.49
CA CYS A 19 -3.95 4.61 9.62
C CYS A 19 -4.15 3.39 10.50
N LEU A 20 -3.13 2.52 10.55
CA LEU A 20 -3.02 1.45 11.54
C LEU A 20 -2.05 1.88 12.65
N GLU A 21 -2.23 1.33 13.84
CA GLU A 21 -1.36 1.56 14.98
C GLU A 21 -0.99 0.25 15.67
N TRP A 22 0.31 0.08 15.94
CA TRP A 22 0.82 -1.03 16.75
C TRP A 22 0.48 -0.81 18.22
N HIS A 23 -0.30 -1.68 18.79
CA HIS A 23 -0.73 -1.61 20.18
C HIS A 23 -0.86 -3.02 20.78
N GLU A 24 -0.11 -3.30 21.84
CA GLU A 24 -0.20 -4.56 22.60
C GLU A 24 -0.15 -5.83 21.73
N GLY A 25 0.77 -5.88 20.79
CA GLY A 25 0.96 -7.07 19.95
C GLY A 25 0.05 -7.18 18.72
N ASN A 26 -0.82 -6.20 18.47
CA ASN A 26 -1.76 -6.20 17.35
C ASN A 26 -1.82 -4.85 16.63
N LEU A 27 -2.35 -4.85 15.40
CA LEU A 27 -2.64 -3.66 14.61
C LEU A 27 -4.08 -3.21 14.84
N LYS A 28 -4.27 -2.02 15.39
CA LYS A 28 -5.59 -1.35 15.49
C LYS A 28 -5.81 -0.44 14.30
N LEU A 29 -7.02 -0.36 13.80
CA LEU A 29 -7.43 0.60 12.78
C LEU A 29 -7.86 1.91 13.48
N ASN A 30 -7.14 2.98 13.23
CA ASN A 30 -7.48 4.30 13.77
C ASN A 30 -8.43 5.05 12.84
N GLU A 31 -8.14 5.04 11.52
CA GLU A 31 -8.97 5.73 10.54
C GLU A 31 -8.82 5.10 9.15
N LEU A 32 -9.90 5.13 8.38
CA LEU A 32 -9.98 4.68 7.00
C LEU A 32 -10.89 5.65 6.22
N THR A 33 -10.34 6.35 5.22
CA THR A 33 -11.05 7.42 4.51
C THR A 33 -10.55 7.59 3.07
N THR A 34 -11.16 8.50 2.33
CA THR A 34 -10.70 8.94 1.00
C THR A 34 -10.61 10.46 0.95
N ILE A 35 -9.51 10.99 0.41
CA ILE A 35 -9.26 12.43 0.26
C ILE A 35 -8.82 12.73 -1.17
N LEU A 36 -9.28 13.85 -1.73
CA LEU A 36 -8.98 14.22 -3.12
C LEU A 36 -7.69 15.05 -3.23
N GLU A 37 -7.57 16.08 -2.42
CA GLU A 37 -6.52 17.09 -2.56
C GLU A 37 -5.23 16.68 -1.85
N VAL A 38 -4.09 16.80 -2.52
CA VAL A 38 -2.78 16.42 -1.97
C VAL A 38 -2.44 17.18 -0.68
N ALA A 39 -2.81 18.47 -0.62
CA ALA A 39 -2.58 19.28 0.58
C ALA A 39 -3.37 18.74 1.78
N GLU A 40 -4.61 18.28 1.56
CA GLU A 40 -5.45 17.68 2.60
C GLU A 40 -4.93 16.30 3.01
N ILE A 41 -4.42 15.49 2.06
CA ILE A 41 -3.76 14.22 2.36
C ILE A 41 -2.55 14.45 3.27
N LEU A 42 -1.71 15.43 2.97
CA LEU A 42 -0.54 15.75 3.79
C LEU A 42 -0.95 16.28 5.17
N ALA A 43 -1.99 17.11 5.26
CA ALA A 43 -2.54 17.58 6.54
C ALA A 43 -3.11 16.43 7.37
N TRP A 44 -3.79 15.48 6.73
CA TRP A 44 -4.28 14.27 7.40
C TRP A 44 -3.12 13.40 7.92
N ILE A 45 -2.04 13.22 7.14
CA ILE A 45 -0.82 12.52 7.58
C ILE A 45 -0.21 13.23 8.79
N ASP A 46 -0.11 14.57 8.76
CA ASP A 46 0.42 15.37 9.87
C ASP A 46 -0.46 15.22 11.12
N HIS A 47 -1.78 15.11 10.97
CA HIS A 47 -2.73 14.84 12.05
C HIS A 47 -2.55 13.44 12.64
N GLN A 48 -2.45 12.40 11.77
CA GLN A 48 -2.27 11.02 12.24
C GLN A 48 -0.91 10.80 12.90
N ALA A 49 0.14 11.41 12.36
CA ALA A 49 1.51 11.29 12.84
C ALA A 49 2.17 12.68 12.98
N PRO A 50 1.82 13.45 14.03
CA PRO A 50 2.46 14.73 14.33
C PRO A 50 4.00 14.62 14.41
N ASP A 51 4.68 15.77 14.34
CA ASP A 51 6.17 15.79 14.40
C ASP A 51 6.68 14.97 15.57
N GLN A 52 7.74 14.21 15.35
CA GLN A 52 8.37 13.24 16.25
C GLN A 52 7.56 11.96 16.56
N THR A 53 6.31 11.85 16.14
CA THR A 53 5.58 10.57 16.25
C THR A 53 6.19 9.54 15.30
N PRO A 54 6.66 8.37 15.79
CA PRO A 54 7.17 7.32 14.93
C PRO A 54 6.07 6.80 14.00
N ALA A 55 6.33 6.84 12.68
CA ALA A 55 5.38 6.36 11.69
C ALA A 55 6.08 5.92 10.39
N LEU A 56 5.44 5.01 9.66
CA LEU A 56 5.87 4.57 8.33
C LEU A 56 4.73 4.78 7.34
N VAL A 57 5.00 5.55 6.28
CA VAL A 57 4.05 5.83 5.18
C VAL A 57 4.35 4.90 4.02
N ALA A 58 3.38 4.08 3.62
CA ALA A 58 3.43 3.20 2.46
C ALA A 58 2.55 3.74 1.33
N ILE A 59 3.13 3.96 0.16
CA ILE A 59 2.50 4.69 -0.94
C ILE A 59 2.37 3.76 -2.16
N ASP A 60 1.15 3.52 -2.66
CA ASP A 60 0.90 2.86 -3.95
C ASP A 60 1.10 3.87 -5.09
N ALA A 61 2.33 4.31 -5.27
CA ALA A 61 2.75 5.14 -6.39
C ALA A 61 4.27 5.16 -6.52
N PRO A 62 4.81 5.40 -7.74
CA PRO A 62 6.25 5.56 -7.94
C PRO A 62 6.77 6.81 -7.20
N THR A 63 7.56 6.60 -6.15
CA THR A 63 8.08 7.68 -5.29
C THR A 63 9.45 8.20 -5.74
N ILE A 64 10.26 7.33 -6.34
CA ILE A 64 11.58 7.64 -6.91
C ILE A 64 11.57 7.24 -8.37
N ILE A 65 11.78 8.21 -9.27
CA ILE A 65 11.78 8.01 -10.73
C ILE A 65 13.06 8.64 -11.32
N PRO A 66 14.14 7.87 -11.52
CA PRO A 66 15.40 8.44 -12.04
C PRO A 66 15.48 8.48 -13.56
N ASN A 67 14.69 7.66 -14.27
CA ASN A 67 14.76 7.48 -15.71
C ASN A 67 13.84 8.42 -16.48
N GLN A 68 14.31 8.89 -17.64
CA GLN A 68 13.53 9.78 -18.51
C GLN A 68 12.46 9.04 -19.31
N THR A 69 12.73 7.80 -19.70
CA THR A 69 11.83 6.95 -20.52
C THR A 69 11.88 5.48 -20.08
N GLY A 70 10.92 4.69 -20.52
CA GLY A 70 10.90 3.24 -20.28
C GLY A 70 10.47 2.87 -18.85
N MET A 71 11.00 1.77 -18.34
CA MET A 71 10.69 1.20 -17.03
C MET A 71 11.85 1.36 -16.06
N ARG A 72 11.55 1.69 -14.80
CA ARG A 72 12.52 1.61 -13.69
C ARG A 72 12.94 0.16 -13.42
N LEU A 73 14.01 -0.03 -12.69
CA LEU A 73 14.43 -1.37 -12.22
C LEU A 73 13.32 -2.07 -11.40
N PRO A 74 12.68 -1.43 -10.39
CA PRO A 74 11.62 -2.07 -9.63
C PRO A 74 10.42 -2.49 -10.49
N ASP A 75 10.05 -1.73 -11.52
CA ASP A 75 8.96 -2.08 -12.43
C ASP A 75 9.29 -3.38 -13.20
N LYS A 76 10.53 -3.50 -13.71
CA LYS A 76 11.02 -4.72 -14.42
C LYS A 76 11.05 -5.92 -13.49
N LEU A 77 11.54 -5.74 -12.25
CA LEU A 77 11.62 -6.80 -11.24
C LEU A 77 10.21 -7.26 -10.83
N THR A 78 9.26 -6.34 -10.69
CA THR A 78 7.86 -6.69 -10.42
C THR A 78 7.28 -7.55 -11.55
N HIS A 79 7.54 -7.21 -12.82
CA HIS A 79 7.15 -8.08 -13.95
C HIS A 79 7.81 -9.45 -13.89
N LYS A 80 9.10 -9.51 -13.57
CA LYS A 80 9.84 -10.76 -13.46
C LYS A 80 9.26 -11.70 -12.39
N HIS A 81 8.94 -11.17 -11.20
CA HIS A 81 8.49 -11.97 -10.07
C HIS A 81 6.97 -12.22 -10.07
N PHE A 82 6.18 -11.24 -10.52
CA PHE A 82 4.72 -11.25 -10.37
C PHE A 82 3.94 -11.20 -11.69
N GLY A 83 4.60 -11.13 -12.85
CA GLY A 83 3.95 -11.10 -14.16
C GLY A 83 3.07 -12.33 -14.41
N ARG A 84 3.48 -13.52 -13.97
CA ARG A 84 2.69 -14.76 -14.08
C ARG A 84 1.36 -14.71 -13.32
N TYR A 85 1.26 -13.88 -12.29
CA TYR A 85 0.04 -13.65 -11.50
C TYR A 85 -0.79 -12.48 -12.03
N HIS A 86 -0.40 -11.88 -13.16
CA HIS A 86 -0.94 -10.65 -13.73
C HIS A 86 -0.75 -9.38 -12.86
N ALA A 87 0.22 -9.41 -11.95
CA ALA A 87 0.55 -8.33 -11.02
C ALA A 87 1.81 -7.55 -11.44
N GLY A 88 2.03 -7.35 -12.74
CA GLY A 88 3.12 -6.50 -13.25
C GLY A 88 2.78 -5.01 -13.12
N CYS A 89 3.80 -4.17 -12.87
CA CYS A 89 3.66 -2.72 -12.79
C CYS A 89 3.48 -2.06 -14.16
N TYR A 90 2.82 -0.90 -14.19
CA TYR A 90 2.96 0.03 -15.31
C TYR A 90 4.36 0.66 -15.31
N PRO A 91 4.93 0.97 -16.50
CA PRO A 91 6.17 1.72 -16.57
C PRO A 91 6.07 3.06 -15.86
N ALA A 92 7.10 3.43 -15.06
CA ALA A 92 7.23 4.75 -14.50
C ALA A 92 8.50 5.43 -15.05
N ASN A 93 8.34 6.68 -15.53
CA ASN A 93 9.43 7.53 -16.00
C ASN A 93 9.02 9.00 -15.94
N LEU A 94 10.00 9.89 -16.00
CA LEU A 94 9.79 11.35 -15.89
C LEU A 94 9.02 11.98 -17.07
N GLY A 95 8.93 11.28 -18.21
CA GLY A 95 8.10 11.72 -19.35
C GLY A 95 6.60 11.53 -19.14
N LEU A 96 6.17 10.83 -18.10
CA LEU A 96 4.75 10.56 -17.83
C LEU A 96 4.12 11.67 -16.98
N LYS A 97 2.88 12.03 -17.30
CA LYS A 97 2.16 13.15 -16.68
C LYS A 97 1.99 13.03 -15.16
N PHE A 98 1.97 11.82 -14.62
CA PHE A 98 1.83 11.60 -13.18
C PHE A 98 3.15 11.79 -12.39
N ALA A 99 4.31 11.71 -13.06
CA ALA A 99 5.61 11.69 -12.39
C ALA A 99 5.85 12.90 -11.46
N PRO A 100 5.57 14.15 -11.86
CA PRO A 100 5.75 15.28 -10.95
C PRO A 100 4.86 15.22 -9.70
N ARG A 101 3.65 14.65 -9.83
CA ARG A 101 2.70 14.52 -8.71
C ARG A 101 3.18 13.46 -7.70
N THR A 102 3.61 12.29 -8.17
CA THR A 102 4.01 11.18 -7.29
C THR A 102 5.36 11.47 -6.62
N THR A 103 6.36 11.96 -7.37
CA THR A 103 7.66 12.34 -6.80
C THR A 103 7.55 13.57 -5.88
N GLY A 104 6.72 14.56 -6.24
CA GLY A 104 6.44 15.72 -5.40
C GLY A 104 5.76 15.38 -4.08
N PHE A 105 4.86 14.40 -4.08
CA PHE A 105 4.25 13.88 -2.84
C PHE A 105 5.32 13.25 -1.94
N SER A 106 6.17 12.38 -2.48
CA SER A 106 7.28 11.79 -1.73
C SER A 106 8.26 12.85 -1.19
N GLN A 107 8.58 13.88 -1.99
CA GLN A 107 9.41 14.99 -1.54
C GLN A 107 8.76 15.77 -0.38
N SER A 108 7.43 15.92 -0.40
CA SER A 108 6.69 16.55 0.71
C SER A 108 6.72 15.72 1.99
N LEU A 109 6.85 14.40 1.89
CA LEU A 109 7.08 13.52 3.03
C LEU A 109 8.51 13.63 3.56
N LEU A 110 9.52 13.78 2.69
CA LEU A 110 10.90 14.04 3.12
C LEU A 110 11.01 15.33 3.95
N THR A 111 10.32 16.40 3.57
CA THR A 111 10.28 17.64 4.37
C THR A 111 9.63 17.44 5.74
N ARG A 112 8.81 16.41 5.90
CA ARG A 112 8.18 15.94 7.14
C ARG A 112 9.01 14.90 7.89
N LYS A 113 10.28 14.74 7.48
CA LYS A 113 11.24 13.80 8.06
C LYS A 113 10.90 12.32 7.86
N PHE A 114 10.03 11.98 6.90
CA PHE A 114 9.84 10.59 6.48
C PHE A 114 10.91 10.21 5.47
N HIS A 115 11.92 9.46 5.91
CA HIS A 115 13.05 9.04 5.07
C HIS A 115 12.72 7.76 4.30
N HIS A 116 13.19 7.64 3.06
CA HIS A 116 13.08 6.39 2.32
C HIS A 116 13.78 5.25 3.06
N ALA A 117 13.12 4.12 3.21
CA ALA A 117 13.62 2.97 3.96
C ALA A 117 13.60 1.67 3.13
N PRO A 118 14.48 1.50 2.12
CA PRO A 118 14.65 0.22 1.43
C PRO A 118 15.29 -0.85 2.32
N THR A 119 15.85 -0.44 3.44
CA THR A 119 16.32 -1.29 4.54
C THR A 119 15.81 -0.72 5.86
N ILE A 120 15.50 -1.59 6.80
CA ILE A 120 15.05 -1.20 8.14
C ILE A 120 15.50 -2.27 9.15
N GLU A 121 15.93 -1.85 10.32
CA GLU A 121 16.04 -2.76 11.46
C GLU A 121 14.63 -3.10 11.97
N PRO A 122 14.30 -4.38 12.15
CA PRO A 122 12.98 -4.80 12.61
C PRO A 122 12.57 -4.07 13.90
N GLN A 123 11.34 -3.56 13.91
CA GLN A 123 10.71 -2.86 15.04
C GLN A 123 11.42 -1.58 15.50
N GLN A 124 12.38 -1.06 14.74
CA GLN A 124 13.01 0.23 15.04
C GLN A 124 12.02 1.38 14.85
N LEU A 125 11.90 2.21 15.86
CA LEU A 125 11.06 3.41 15.79
C LEU A 125 11.74 4.49 14.95
N GLY A 126 10.97 5.17 14.12
CA GLY A 126 11.45 6.25 13.24
C GLY A 126 10.35 6.81 12.38
N ARG A 127 10.72 7.64 11.42
CA ARG A 127 9.80 8.20 10.42
C ARG A 127 10.27 7.79 9.04
N TYR A 128 9.52 6.90 8.40
CA TYR A 128 9.91 6.22 7.17
C TYR A 128 8.85 6.37 6.08
N GLN A 129 9.27 6.31 4.81
CA GLN A 129 8.39 6.12 3.67
C GLN A 129 8.91 5.01 2.77
N ILE A 130 7.98 4.26 2.19
CA ILE A 130 8.25 3.18 1.23
C ILE A 130 7.25 3.23 0.08
N GLU A 131 7.68 2.80 -1.10
CA GLU A 131 6.78 2.48 -2.20
C GLU A 131 6.29 1.05 -2.04
N VAL A 132 5.01 0.84 -2.25
CA VAL A 132 4.36 -0.47 -2.20
C VAL A 132 3.48 -0.67 -3.43
N PHE A 133 3.06 -1.91 -3.68
CA PHE A 133 2.12 -2.26 -4.72
C PHE A 133 1.13 -3.31 -4.20
N PRO A 134 -0.16 -2.98 -4.00
CA PRO A 134 -1.14 -3.87 -3.40
C PRO A 134 -1.30 -5.22 -4.11
N HIS A 135 -1.27 -5.25 -5.45
CA HIS A 135 -1.47 -6.51 -6.18
C HIS A 135 -0.41 -7.58 -5.85
N PRO A 136 0.91 -7.36 -5.95
CA PRO A 136 1.91 -8.31 -5.47
C PRO A 136 1.76 -8.66 -4.00
N ALA A 137 1.45 -7.65 -3.16
CA ALA A 137 1.27 -7.88 -1.74
C ALA A 137 0.11 -8.86 -1.45
N THR A 138 -1.05 -8.69 -2.11
CA THR A 138 -2.20 -9.59 -1.95
C THR A 138 -1.93 -11.01 -2.47
N ILE A 139 -1.15 -11.17 -3.56
CA ILE A 139 -0.71 -12.48 -4.05
C ILE A 139 -0.01 -13.24 -2.92
N ASN A 140 0.96 -12.62 -2.28
CA ASN A 140 1.78 -13.28 -1.27
C ASN A 140 1.06 -13.41 0.08
N LEU A 141 0.39 -12.35 0.56
CA LEU A 141 -0.31 -12.38 1.86
C LEU A 141 -1.48 -13.36 1.89
N PHE A 142 -2.18 -13.51 0.76
CA PHE A 142 -3.40 -14.34 0.70
C PHE A 142 -3.20 -15.64 -0.09
N GLY A 143 -1.99 -15.92 -0.59
CA GLY A 143 -1.71 -17.13 -1.37
C GLY A 143 -2.51 -17.21 -2.67
N LEU A 144 -2.69 -16.09 -3.38
CA LEU A 144 -3.51 -16.06 -4.58
C LEU A 144 -2.76 -16.59 -5.81
N GLU A 145 -3.44 -17.36 -6.64
CA GLU A 145 -2.91 -17.80 -7.95
C GLU A 145 -2.89 -16.68 -9.00
N ARG A 146 -3.72 -15.64 -8.84
CA ARG A 146 -3.84 -14.46 -9.71
C ARG A 146 -4.39 -13.28 -8.93
N ILE A 147 -4.17 -12.05 -9.46
CA ILE A 147 -4.81 -10.85 -8.93
C ILE A 147 -6.34 -10.94 -8.99
N LEU A 148 -6.99 -10.36 -8.01
CA LEU A 148 -8.43 -10.12 -8.05
C LEU A 148 -8.72 -8.94 -8.98
N LYS A 149 -9.68 -9.10 -9.91
CA LYS A 149 -9.96 -8.10 -10.97
C LYS A 149 -11.00 -7.06 -10.53
N TYR A 150 -10.81 -6.42 -9.39
CA TYR A 150 -11.75 -5.43 -8.85
C TYR A 150 -11.58 -4.02 -9.43
N LYS A 151 -10.43 -3.69 -10.05
CA LYS A 151 -10.15 -2.34 -10.59
C LYS A 151 -10.72 -2.12 -12.00
N LYS A 152 -10.90 -3.17 -12.81
CA LYS A 152 -11.33 -3.07 -14.22
C LYS A 152 -12.40 -4.10 -14.55
N GLY A 153 -13.32 -3.76 -15.46
CA GLY A 153 -14.41 -4.63 -15.91
C GLY A 153 -15.79 -4.07 -15.59
N ARG A 154 -16.82 -4.89 -15.75
CA ARG A 154 -18.21 -4.52 -15.45
C ARG A 154 -18.40 -4.34 -13.94
N LEU A 155 -19.30 -3.44 -13.54
CA LEU A 155 -19.50 -3.11 -12.13
C LEU A 155 -19.81 -4.34 -11.25
N ALA A 156 -20.65 -5.24 -11.74
CA ALA A 156 -21.00 -6.47 -11.01
C ALA A 156 -19.78 -7.40 -10.81
N GLU A 157 -18.93 -7.54 -11.83
CA GLU A 157 -17.70 -8.35 -11.77
C GLU A 157 -16.71 -7.74 -10.79
N ARG A 158 -16.47 -6.43 -10.89
CA ARG A 158 -15.61 -5.68 -9.96
C ARG A 158 -16.09 -5.82 -8.53
N ARG A 159 -17.41 -5.69 -8.30
CA ARG A 159 -18.01 -5.89 -6.98
C ARG A 159 -17.72 -7.29 -6.44
N THR A 160 -17.94 -8.33 -7.24
CA THR A 160 -17.68 -9.72 -6.84
C THR A 160 -16.22 -9.91 -6.40
N GLU A 161 -15.28 -9.38 -7.17
CA GLU A 161 -13.85 -9.48 -6.84
C GLU A 161 -13.46 -8.64 -5.62
N LEU A 162 -14.11 -7.48 -5.42
CA LEU A 162 -13.87 -6.63 -4.25
C LEU A 162 -14.44 -7.27 -2.96
N VAL A 163 -15.58 -7.97 -3.06
CA VAL A 163 -16.12 -8.78 -1.95
C VAL A 163 -15.14 -9.90 -1.56
N LYS A 164 -14.50 -10.55 -2.53
CA LYS A 164 -13.46 -11.55 -2.25
C LYS A 164 -12.26 -10.90 -1.54
N LEU A 165 -11.78 -9.75 -2.02
CA LEU A 165 -10.68 -9.03 -1.41
C LEU A 165 -10.98 -8.71 0.06
N ARG A 166 -12.17 -8.13 0.33
CA ARG A 166 -12.62 -7.86 1.69
C ARG A 166 -12.65 -9.15 2.54
N GLY A 167 -13.16 -10.24 1.96
CA GLY A 167 -13.19 -11.56 2.62
C GLY A 167 -11.78 -12.05 3.00
N TYR A 168 -10.80 -11.94 2.12
CA TYR A 168 -9.41 -12.29 2.42
C TYR A 168 -8.81 -11.40 3.52
N ILE A 169 -9.03 -10.09 3.46
CA ILE A 169 -8.57 -9.14 4.48
C ILE A 169 -9.13 -9.56 5.85
N THR A 170 -10.43 -9.77 5.95
CA THR A 170 -11.10 -10.05 7.23
C THR A 170 -10.80 -11.45 7.78
N ALA A 171 -10.54 -12.42 6.91
CA ALA A 171 -10.29 -13.80 7.34
C ALA A 171 -8.81 -14.09 7.61
N ILE A 172 -7.89 -13.51 6.82
CA ILE A 172 -6.48 -13.89 6.85
C ILE A 172 -5.63 -12.92 7.68
N MET A 173 -5.80 -11.60 7.53
CA MET A 173 -4.94 -10.64 8.23
C MET A 173 -4.93 -10.75 9.76
N PRO A 174 -6.01 -11.20 10.44
CA PRO A 174 -5.95 -11.49 11.88
C PRO A 174 -5.11 -12.72 12.25
N GLN A 175 -4.77 -13.56 11.28
CA GLN A 175 -3.98 -14.78 11.48
C GLN A 175 -2.51 -14.60 11.07
N LEU A 176 -2.20 -13.45 10.46
CA LEU A 176 -0.84 -13.11 10.07
C LEU A 176 -0.08 -12.47 11.24
N GLU A 177 1.20 -12.27 11.07
CA GLU A 177 2.05 -11.55 12.00
C GLU A 177 2.79 -10.42 11.25
N PRO A 178 2.54 -9.15 11.64
CA PRO A 178 1.70 -8.67 12.73
C PRO A 178 0.19 -8.85 12.46
N ALA A 179 -0.59 -9.21 13.49
CA ALA A 179 -2.01 -9.49 13.35
C ALA A 179 -2.87 -8.22 13.29
N LEU A 180 -3.82 -8.17 12.37
CA LEU A 180 -4.87 -7.13 12.38
C LEU A 180 -5.89 -7.48 13.48
N SER A 181 -6.19 -6.53 14.38
CA SER A 181 -7.13 -6.79 15.48
C SER A 181 -8.55 -7.06 15.00
N LEU A 182 -9.31 -7.88 15.74
CA LEU A 182 -10.71 -8.16 15.41
C LEU A 182 -11.58 -6.89 15.43
N SER A 183 -11.29 -5.95 16.34
CA SER A 183 -11.97 -4.64 16.34
C SER A 183 -11.71 -3.81 15.09
N ALA A 184 -10.54 -3.93 14.46
CA ALA A 184 -10.26 -3.25 13.19
C ALA A 184 -11.16 -3.79 12.07
N ILE A 185 -11.48 -5.08 12.07
CA ILE A 185 -12.32 -5.72 11.04
C ILE A 185 -13.74 -5.16 11.01
N GLU A 186 -14.29 -4.82 12.16
CA GLU A 186 -15.65 -4.25 12.28
C GLU A 186 -15.79 -2.91 11.58
N HIS A 187 -14.68 -2.18 11.45
CA HIS A 187 -14.62 -0.87 10.79
C HIS A 187 -14.32 -0.93 9.29
N ILE A 188 -14.00 -2.12 8.75
CA ILE A 188 -13.78 -2.30 7.31
C ILE A 188 -15.12 -2.19 6.57
N PRO A 189 -15.26 -1.27 5.59
CA PRO A 189 -16.55 -0.99 4.95
C PRO A 189 -17.16 -2.25 4.31
N ALA A 190 -18.44 -2.44 4.53
CA ALA A 190 -19.23 -3.46 3.84
C ALA A 190 -19.53 -3.02 2.40
N ILE A 191 -19.63 -3.98 1.49
CA ILE A 191 -19.93 -3.72 0.09
C ILE A 191 -21.42 -4.00 -0.14
N ALA A 192 -22.19 -2.96 -0.48
CA ALA A 192 -23.61 -3.08 -0.76
C ALA A 192 -23.91 -4.08 -1.90
N PRO A 193 -25.08 -4.71 -1.93
CA PRO A 193 -25.49 -5.60 -3.02
C PRO A 193 -25.51 -4.92 -4.39
N GLN A 194 -25.88 -3.64 -4.43
CA GLN A 194 -25.97 -2.83 -5.66
C GLN A 194 -25.31 -1.46 -5.44
N PRO A 195 -23.96 -1.39 -5.37
CA PRO A 195 -23.27 -0.12 -5.19
C PRO A 195 -23.27 0.66 -6.49
N THR A 196 -23.24 1.97 -6.40
CA THR A 196 -22.87 2.82 -7.53
C THR A 196 -21.38 2.65 -7.86
N GLY A 197 -20.96 3.06 -9.07
CA GLY A 197 -19.55 3.02 -9.44
C GLY A 197 -18.65 3.88 -8.52
N LYS A 198 -19.19 5.01 -8.01
CA LYS A 198 -18.50 5.91 -7.09
C LYS A 198 -18.31 5.26 -5.71
N GLU A 199 -19.36 4.66 -5.17
CA GLU A 199 -19.30 3.95 -3.88
C GLU A 199 -18.33 2.76 -3.95
N LEU A 200 -18.40 1.96 -5.03
CA LEU A 200 -17.49 0.84 -5.20
C LEU A 200 -16.04 1.31 -5.29
N LYS A 201 -15.78 2.43 -5.99
CA LYS A 201 -14.43 3.01 -6.08
C LYS A 201 -13.92 3.51 -4.73
N ALA A 202 -14.75 4.17 -3.95
CA ALA A 202 -14.34 4.63 -2.61
C ALA A 202 -13.97 3.47 -1.68
N ILE A 203 -14.74 2.36 -1.74
CA ILE A 203 -14.40 1.15 -0.96
C ILE A 203 -13.12 0.50 -1.48
N GLU A 204 -12.93 0.43 -2.79
CA GLU A 204 -11.69 -0.06 -3.42
C GLU A 204 -10.48 0.71 -2.90
N ASP A 205 -10.51 2.05 -2.96
CA ASP A 205 -9.43 2.93 -2.50
C ASP A 205 -9.14 2.71 -0.99
N CYS A 206 -10.19 2.55 -0.17
CA CYS A 206 -10.06 2.23 1.25
C CYS A 206 -9.38 0.87 1.47
N LEU A 207 -9.80 -0.19 0.77
CA LEU A 207 -9.21 -1.52 0.95
C LEU A 207 -7.76 -1.58 0.47
N ASP A 208 -7.42 -0.91 -0.64
CA ASP A 208 -6.05 -0.83 -1.12
C ASP A 208 -5.15 -0.03 -0.16
N SER A 209 -5.64 1.07 0.41
CA SER A 209 -4.91 1.82 1.43
C SER A 209 -4.69 1.02 2.72
N LEU A 210 -5.66 0.18 3.12
CA LEU A 210 -5.48 -0.75 4.24
C LEU A 210 -4.38 -1.78 3.96
N ILE A 211 -4.32 -2.32 2.73
CA ILE A 211 -3.23 -3.21 2.31
C ILE A 211 -1.89 -2.47 2.35
N CYS A 212 -1.82 -1.22 1.86
CA CYS A 212 -0.61 -0.41 1.95
C CYS A 212 -0.15 -0.23 3.40
N ALA A 213 -1.06 0.14 4.31
CA ALA A 213 -0.76 0.30 5.74
C ALA A 213 -0.31 -1.03 6.38
N TYR A 214 -0.91 -2.14 5.98
CA TYR A 214 -0.50 -3.46 6.45
C TYR A 214 0.91 -3.84 5.95
N VAL A 215 1.24 -3.54 4.69
CA VAL A 215 2.60 -3.75 4.16
C VAL A 215 3.62 -2.90 4.93
N ALA A 216 3.27 -1.65 5.30
CA ALA A 216 4.10 -0.82 6.16
C ALA A 216 4.37 -1.48 7.51
N ALA A 217 3.33 -2.02 8.16
CA ALA A 217 3.45 -2.74 9.42
C ALA A 217 4.28 -4.02 9.29
N HIS A 218 4.06 -4.78 8.24
CA HIS A 218 4.79 -6.01 7.96
C HIS A 218 6.28 -5.74 7.67
N TRP A 219 6.58 -4.65 6.92
CA TRP A 219 7.95 -4.21 6.68
C TRP A 219 8.66 -3.78 7.97
N TRP A 220 8.00 -2.98 8.80
CA TRP A 220 8.54 -2.57 10.10
C TRP A 220 8.76 -3.75 11.04
N TYR A 221 7.85 -4.72 11.05
CA TYR A 221 7.88 -5.86 11.96
C TYR A 221 8.97 -6.88 11.61
N TRP A 222 9.10 -7.21 10.31
CA TRP A 222 9.96 -8.29 9.83
C TRP A 222 11.23 -7.81 9.10
N GLY A 223 11.30 -6.56 8.67
CA GLY A 223 12.36 -6.09 7.77
C GLY A 223 12.49 -6.97 6.53
N GLN A 224 13.72 -7.24 6.13
CA GLN A 224 14.03 -8.10 4.97
C GLN A 224 13.79 -9.60 5.23
N ALA A 225 13.59 -10.02 6.48
CA ALA A 225 13.40 -11.44 6.79
C ALA A 225 12.15 -12.06 6.13
N LYS A 226 11.07 -11.28 5.99
CA LYS A 226 9.84 -11.71 5.32
C LYS A 226 9.30 -10.69 4.31
N ASN A 227 10.18 -9.91 3.72
CA ASN A 227 9.81 -8.97 2.65
C ASN A 227 10.85 -8.96 1.54
N LEU A 228 10.37 -8.83 0.33
CA LEU A 228 11.18 -8.64 -0.87
C LEU A 228 11.28 -7.14 -1.16
N VAL A 229 12.49 -6.65 -1.40
CA VAL A 229 12.74 -5.28 -1.88
C VAL A 229 13.16 -5.35 -3.34
N LEU A 230 12.36 -4.79 -4.21
CA LEU A 230 12.58 -4.76 -5.65
C LEU A 230 13.19 -3.42 -6.05
N GLY A 231 14.49 -3.38 -6.29
CA GLY A 231 15.24 -2.16 -6.59
C GLY A 231 15.98 -1.59 -5.37
N ASP A 232 16.35 -0.32 -5.46
CA ASP A 232 17.18 0.39 -4.47
C ASP A 232 16.86 1.90 -4.46
N LEU A 233 17.63 2.71 -3.69
CA LEU A 233 17.46 4.17 -3.63
C LEU A 233 17.77 4.86 -4.95
N ASP A 234 18.69 4.33 -5.75
CA ASP A 234 19.12 4.96 -7.00
C ASP A 234 18.13 4.71 -8.14
N SER A 235 17.53 3.53 -8.17
CA SER A 235 16.59 3.09 -9.22
C SER A 235 15.11 3.22 -8.84
N GLY A 236 14.81 3.58 -7.59
CA GLY A 236 13.52 3.41 -6.95
C GLY A 236 13.36 1.98 -6.42
N PHE A 237 12.46 1.77 -5.47
CA PHE A 237 12.25 0.44 -4.89
C PHE A 237 10.78 0.21 -4.51
N ILE A 238 10.35 -1.05 -4.53
CA ILE A 238 9.02 -1.50 -4.10
C ILE A 238 9.20 -2.58 -3.03
N VAL A 239 8.51 -2.42 -1.90
CA VAL A 239 8.47 -3.42 -0.83
C VAL A 239 7.25 -4.32 -1.01
N VAL A 240 7.47 -5.64 -0.99
CA VAL A 240 6.42 -6.65 -1.12
C VAL A 240 6.60 -7.72 -0.03
N PRO A 241 5.59 -8.00 0.81
CA PRO A 241 5.63 -9.13 1.74
C PRO A 241 5.94 -10.45 1.02
N GLN A 242 6.72 -11.32 1.63
CA GLN A 242 6.96 -12.68 1.15
C GLN A 242 6.00 -13.66 1.82
N ASN A 243 5.62 -14.70 1.09
CA ASN A 243 4.85 -15.81 1.66
C ASN A 243 5.80 -16.71 2.47
N SER A 244 5.43 -17.04 3.69
CA SER A 244 6.22 -17.95 4.57
C SER A 244 6.36 -19.37 4.02
N SER A 245 5.66 -19.69 2.93
CA SER A 245 5.63 -21.03 2.31
C SER A 245 6.68 -21.22 1.19
N THR A 246 7.58 -20.27 0.92
CA THR A 246 8.50 -20.34 -0.24
C THR A 246 9.94 -20.71 0.16
N GLU A 247 10.15 -21.28 1.35
CA GLU A 247 11.38 -22.00 1.68
C GLU A 247 11.17 -23.49 1.45
N ALA A 248 11.34 -23.94 0.21
CA ALA A 248 11.58 -25.34 -0.16
C ALA A 248 12.38 -25.40 -1.48
#